data_1363fec11b7c63e5883e672d28e65347
#
_entry.id   1363fec11b7c63e5883e672d28e65347
#
_cell.length_a   1.000
_cell.length_b   1.000
_cell.length_c   1.000
_cell.angle_alpha   90.00
_cell.angle_beta   90.00
_cell.angle_gamma   90.00
#
_symmetry.space_group_name_H-M   'P 1'
#
loop_
_entity.id
_entity.type
_entity.pdbx_description
1 polymer ?
#
loop_
_entity_poly.entity_id
_entity_poly.type
_entity_poly.pdbx_seq_one_letter_code
_entity_poly.pdbx_strand_id
1 'polypeptide(L)' 'MTIKEAAAILKQHNEWRRWPGDSDDEDRPEMVAPHEIGRAIDVVVAHIEQTEAGK' A
#
# COMPACT_ATOMS: atom_id res chain seq x y z
N MET A 1 -12.19 2.76 4.27
CA MET A 1 -11.26 2.03 3.39
C MET A 1 -11.40 0.52 3.61
N THR A 2 -11.56 -0.24 2.54
CA THR A 2 -11.63 -1.70 2.63
C THR A 2 -10.22 -2.30 2.64
N ILE A 3 -10.11 -3.57 3.05
CA ILE A 3 -8.82 -4.26 3.01
C ILE A 3 -8.28 -4.37 1.58
N LYS A 4 -9.16 -4.52 0.61
CA LYS A 4 -8.79 -4.53 -0.81
C LYS A 4 -8.19 -3.20 -1.26
N GLU A 5 -8.81 -2.10 -0.85
CA GLU A 5 -8.31 -0.76 -1.16
C GLU A 5 -6.96 -0.52 -0.49
N ALA A 6 -6.84 -0.93 0.77
CA ALA A 6 -5.58 -0.79 1.50
C ALA A 6 -4.47 -1.57 0.82
N ALA A 7 -4.74 -2.79 0.40
CA ALA A 7 -3.76 -3.62 -0.30
C ALA A 7 -3.33 -2.98 -1.63
N ALA A 8 -4.28 -2.41 -2.38
CA ALA A 8 -3.98 -1.74 -3.64
C ALA A 8 -3.09 -0.52 -3.45
N ILE A 9 -3.38 0.28 -2.41
CA ILE A 9 -2.58 1.46 -2.07
C ILE A 9 -1.15 1.06 -1.72
N LEU A 10 -0.98 0.05 -0.89
CA LEU A 10 0.35 -0.41 -0.47
C LEU A 10 1.11 -1.02 -1.63
N LYS A 11 0.44 -1.73 -2.53
CA LYS A 11 1.04 -2.28 -3.74
C LYS A 11 1.58 -1.17 -4.64
N GLN A 12 0.75 -0.15 -4.88
CA GLN A 12 1.13 0.99 -5.71
C GLN A 12 2.33 1.72 -5.11
N HIS A 13 2.31 1.96 -3.80
CA HIS A 13 3.42 2.61 -3.10
C HIS A 13 4.71 1.77 -3.22
N ASN A 14 4.59 0.47 -3.04
CA ASN A 14 5.74 -0.42 -3.13
C ASN A 14 6.34 -0.44 -4.54
N GLU A 15 5.50 -0.45 -5.56
CA GLU A 15 5.95 -0.37 -6.94
C GLU A 15 6.65 0.96 -7.22
N TRP A 16 6.10 2.07 -6.71
CA TRP A 16 6.68 3.39 -6.87
C TRP A 16 8.08 3.48 -6.25
N ARG A 17 8.23 2.99 -5.02
CA ARG A 17 9.52 3.07 -4.31
C ARG A 17 10.58 2.16 -4.88
N ARG A 18 10.18 1.09 -5.57
CA ARG A 18 11.10 0.10 -6.15
C ARG A 18 11.37 0.34 -7.64
N TRP A 19 10.79 1.39 -8.18
CA TRP A 19 10.96 1.71 -9.60
C TRP A 19 12.43 1.99 -9.91
N PRO A 20 13.03 1.29 -10.91
CA PRO A 20 14.45 1.50 -11.26
C PRO A 20 14.66 2.92 -11.81
N GLY A 21 15.76 3.55 -11.41
CA GLY A 21 16.07 4.91 -11.83
C GLY A 21 16.42 5.02 -13.32
N ASP A 22 16.75 3.90 -13.95
CA ASP A 22 17.06 3.84 -15.39
C ASP A 22 15.86 3.42 -16.24
N SER A 23 14.71 3.18 -15.63
CA SER A 23 13.48 2.86 -16.35
C SER A 23 12.76 4.13 -16.77
N ASP A 24 11.84 3.97 -17.74
CA ASP A 24 11.05 5.06 -18.26
C ASP A 24 10.11 5.61 -17.18
N ASP A 25 10.26 6.88 -16.79
CA ASP A 25 9.45 7.51 -15.77
C ASP A 25 7.98 7.64 -16.18
N GLU A 26 7.67 7.55 -17.46
CA GLU A 26 6.29 7.63 -17.97
C GLU A 26 5.42 6.48 -17.44
N ASP A 27 6.03 5.32 -17.22
CA ASP A 27 5.32 4.14 -16.73
C ASP A 27 5.33 4.05 -15.20
N ARG A 28 6.00 4.96 -14.53
CA ARG A 28 6.09 4.96 -13.07
C ARG A 28 4.74 5.28 -12.42
N PRO A 29 4.28 4.46 -11.47
CA PRO A 29 3.04 4.78 -10.74
C PRO A 29 3.16 6.11 -10.02
N GLU A 30 2.01 6.78 -9.82
CA GLU A 30 1.99 8.01 -9.04
C GLU A 30 2.30 7.71 -7.57
N MET A 31 2.95 8.65 -6.91
CA MET A 31 3.22 8.56 -5.49
C MET A 31 1.92 8.64 -4.70
N VAL A 32 1.70 7.68 -3.81
CA VAL A 32 0.56 7.72 -2.91
C VAL A 32 0.83 8.72 -1.79
N ALA A 33 -0.18 9.51 -1.43
CA ALA A 33 -0.04 10.48 -0.35
C ALA A 33 0.32 9.78 0.97
N PRO A 34 1.27 10.33 1.76
CA PRO A 34 1.72 9.67 3.00
C PRO A 34 0.60 9.33 3.98
N HIS A 35 -0.41 10.19 4.11
CA HIS A 35 -1.52 9.93 5.03
C HIS A 35 -2.37 8.73 4.56
N GLU A 36 -2.49 8.52 3.27
CA GLU A 36 -3.21 7.36 2.73
C GLU A 36 -2.43 6.08 2.96
N ILE A 37 -1.10 6.14 2.83
CA ILE A 37 -0.23 5.00 3.12
C ILE A 37 -0.40 4.60 4.59
N GLY A 38 -0.39 5.57 5.49
CA GLY A 38 -0.59 5.32 6.92
C GLY A 38 -1.94 4.66 7.21
N ARG A 39 -3.01 5.16 6.59
CA ARG A 39 -4.34 4.58 6.75
C ARG A 39 -4.41 3.16 6.21
N ALA A 40 -3.76 2.91 5.06
CA ALA A 40 -3.72 1.57 4.48
C ALA A 40 -2.98 0.59 5.37
N ILE A 41 -1.87 1.01 5.97
CA ILE A 41 -1.12 0.20 6.92
C ILE A 41 -2.00 -0.14 8.13
N ASP A 42 -2.70 0.86 8.68
CA ASP A 42 -3.58 0.67 9.83
C ASP A 42 -4.70 -0.35 9.52
N VAL A 43 -5.29 -0.24 8.33
CA VAL A 43 -6.35 -1.17 7.91
C VAL A 43 -5.82 -2.59 7.81
N VAL A 44 -4.65 -2.78 7.19
CA VAL A 44 -4.05 -4.10 7.02
C VAL A 44 -3.67 -4.69 8.37
N VAL A 45 -3.04 -3.89 9.23
CA VAL A 45 -2.62 -4.35 10.58
C VAL A 45 -3.84 -4.76 11.40
N ALA A 46 -4.89 -3.93 11.39
CA ALA A 46 -6.11 -4.24 12.11
C ALA A 46 -6.76 -5.54 11.61
N HIS A 47 -6.76 -5.75 10.30
CA HIS A 47 -7.30 -6.96 9.69
C HIS A 47 -6.55 -8.20 10.15
N ILE A 48 -5.23 -8.13 10.14
CA ILE A 48 -4.38 -9.25 10.57
C ILE A 48 -4.59 -9.53 12.05
N GLU A 49 -4.64 -8.49 12.89
CA GLU A 49 -4.85 -8.66 14.33
C GLU A 49 -6.21 -9.29 14.64
N GLN A 50 -7.25 -8.89 13.93
CA GLN A 50 -8.58 -9.48 14.07
C GLN A 50 -8.59 -10.96 13.69
N THR A 51 -7.90 -11.30 12.60
CA THR A 51 -7.82 -12.66 12.12
C THR A 51 -7.07 -13.55 13.12
N GLU A 52 -5.97 -13.07 13.67
CA GLU A 52 -5.18 -13.81 14.66
C GLU A 52 -5.89 -13.92 16.00
N ALA A 53 -6.56 -12.83 16.43
CA ALA A 53 -7.30 -12.84 17.68
C ALA A 53 -8.50 -13.80 17.66
N GLY A 54 -9.00 -14.13 16.48
CA GLY A 54 -10.10 -15.05 16.32
C GLY A 54 -9.73 -16.52 16.42
N LYS A 55 -8.46 -16.80 16.60
CA LYS A 55 -7.99 -18.18 16.80
C LYS A 55 -8.08 -18.55 18.30
#